data_7303e85bf7416d45c7c24b5ed66e5341
#
_entry.id   7303e85bf7416d45c7c24b5ed66e5341
#
_cell.length_a   1.000
_cell.length_b   1.000
_cell.length_c   1.000
_cell.angle_alpha   90.00
_cell.angle_beta   90.00
_cell.angle_gamma   90.00
#
_symmetry.space_group_name_H-M   'P 1'
#
loop_
_entity.id
_entity.type
_entity.pdbx_description
1 polymer ?
#
loop_
_entity_poly.entity_id
_entity_poly.type
_entity_poly.pdbx_seq_one_letter_code
_entity_poly.pdbx_strand_id
1 'polypeptide(L)'
;MSRPVLVTGATGTIGRDVAKQLSEKGVSVRAGVRDQAKARKQFGSKIALTPFDFENEKSFAEAFEGVEKVFLLPPLLPNQLEIMDAFVDAAKRAGIRHIVKLSAIGVDDERRPTAIEGHAANEQHIRESGAAFTFLRPNSFMQNFFTYFPPHNGAIYLPWGNGTASFVDTRDIASVAARVLISDGHEGKIYTLTGPATLGIAEVARILSEVTRREFKYVDVPEAAARDGMLQAGLPQWQVELVMELHAVNKQSRWNAITSDIEKVTGTPPTDFAQFARDHADKFRAT
;
A
#
# COMPACT_ATOMS: atom_id res chain seq x y z
N MET A 1 -7.85 -1.99 30.22
CA MET A 1 -8.23 -2.05 28.80
C MET A 1 -6.94 -1.87 28.00
N SER A 2 -6.73 -2.65 26.96
CA SER A 2 -5.58 -2.44 26.05
C SER A 2 -5.74 -1.09 25.35
N ARG A 3 -4.61 -0.38 25.18
CA ARG A 3 -4.59 0.89 24.44
C ARG A 3 -4.93 0.64 22.97
N PRO A 4 -5.66 1.54 22.32
CA PRO A 4 -6.06 1.34 20.93
C PRO A 4 -4.87 1.46 19.98
N VAL A 5 -4.95 0.76 18.84
CA VAL A 5 -4.06 0.96 17.69
C VAL A 5 -4.72 1.99 16.75
N LEU A 6 -4.01 3.06 16.44
CA LEU A 6 -4.45 4.00 15.41
C LEU A 6 -4.13 3.45 14.02
N VAL A 7 -5.12 3.44 13.15
CA VAL A 7 -4.97 3.09 11.74
C VAL A 7 -5.25 4.34 10.90
N THR A 8 -4.24 4.88 10.22
CA THR A 8 -4.42 5.96 9.24
C THR A 8 -4.77 5.38 7.87
N GLY A 9 -5.39 6.17 7.01
CA GLY A 9 -5.87 5.67 5.72
C GLY A 9 -6.91 4.55 5.85
N ALA A 10 -7.63 4.51 6.98
CA ALA A 10 -8.49 3.41 7.39
C ALA A 10 -9.64 3.09 6.41
N THR A 11 -10.09 4.06 5.62
CA THR A 11 -11.15 3.85 4.61
C THR A 11 -10.63 3.40 3.24
N GLY A 12 -9.30 3.39 3.05
CA GLY A 12 -8.65 2.92 1.83
C GLY A 12 -8.51 1.39 1.79
N THR A 13 -7.96 0.85 0.72
CA THR A 13 -7.85 -0.59 0.46
C THR A 13 -7.09 -1.32 1.57
N ILE A 14 -5.87 -0.91 1.87
CA ILE A 14 -5.01 -1.58 2.87
C ILE A 14 -5.46 -1.23 4.29
N GLY A 15 -5.63 0.05 4.62
CA GLY A 15 -5.99 0.49 5.98
C GLY A 15 -7.30 -0.09 6.47
N ARG A 16 -8.28 -0.25 5.58
CA ARG A 16 -9.55 -0.92 5.88
C ARG A 16 -9.34 -2.37 6.32
N ASP A 17 -8.53 -3.09 5.58
CA ASP A 17 -8.31 -4.52 5.84
C ASP A 17 -7.45 -4.70 7.10
N VAL A 18 -6.48 -3.81 7.37
CA VAL A 18 -5.75 -3.74 8.65
C VAL A 18 -6.71 -3.51 9.81
N ALA A 19 -7.57 -2.49 9.73
CA ALA A 19 -8.51 -2.17 10.80
C ALA A 19 -9.49 -3.32 11.09
N LYS A 20 -10.00 -3.98 10.04
CA LYS A 20 -10.88 -5.15 10.17
C LYS A 20 -10.17 -6.33 10.81
N GLN A 21 -8.99 -6.71 10.31
CA GLN A 21 -8.24 -7.85 10.83
C GLN A 21 -7.83 -7.65 12.30
N LEU A 22 -7.43 -6.44 12.69
CA LEU A 22 -7.16 -6.11 14.09
C LEU A 22 -8.41 -6.25 14.96
N SER A 23 -9.54 -5.70 14.51
CA SER A 23 -10.82 -5.79 15.23
C SER A 23 -11.32 -7.22 15.39
N GLU A 24 -11.17 -8.06 14.35
CA GLU A 24 -11.52 -9.50 14.38
C GLU A 24 -10.64 -10.29 15.36
N LYS A 25 -9.43 -9.83 15.61
CA LYS A 25 -8.51 -10.40 16.63
C LYS A 25 -8.74 -9.82 18.04
N GLY A 26 -9.80 -9.03 18.24
CA GLY A 26 -10.15 -8.44 19.55
C GLY A 26 -9.30 -7.24 19.95
N VAL A 27 -8.52 -6.67 19.03
CA VAL A 27 -7.71 -5.47 19.29
C VAL A 27 -8.60 -4.23 19.27
N SER A 28 -8.43 -3.34 20.24
CA SER A 28 -9.06 -2.03 20.20
C SER A 28 -8.47 -1.21 19.06
N VAL A 29 -9.29 -0.83 18.09
CA VAL A 29 -8.88 -0.08 16.91
C VAL A 29 -9.51 1.30 16.92
N ARG A 30 -8.69 2.32 16.65
CA ARG A 30 -9.13 3.67 16.34
C ARG A 30 -8.83 3.95 14.86
N ALA A 31 -9.85 4.10 14.05
CA ALA A 31 -9.71 4.44 12.65
C ALA A 31 -9.67 5.96 12.47
N GLY A 32 -8.54 6.50 11.97
CA GLY A 32 -8.40 7.90 11.60
C GLY A 32 -9.07 8.15 10.24
N VAL A 33 -10.09 9.01 10.20
CA VAL A 33 -10.91 9.21 9.01
C VAL A 33 -11.32 10.67 8.82
N ARG A 34 -11.36 11.14 7.57
CA ARG A 34 -11.87 12.49 7.22
C ARG A 34 -13.39 12.56 7.24
N ASP A 35 -14.05 11.52 6.75
CA ASP A 35 -15.51 11.42 6.67
C ASP A 35 -16.00 10.28 7.58
N GLN A 36 -16.44 10.65 8.78
CA GLN A 36 -16.94 9.70 9.76
C GLN A 36 -18.26 9.04 9.33
N ALA A 37 -19.12 9.73 8.59
CA ALA A 37 -20.40 9.18 8.14
C ALA A 37 -20.18 8.05 7.12
N LYS A 38 -19.26 8.25 6.16
CA LYS A 38 -18.85 7.23 5.20
C LYS A 38 -18.15 6.06 5.90
N ALA A 39 -17.24 6.35 6.83
CA ALA A 39 -16.53 5.34 7.59
C ALA A 39 -17.48 4.51 8.47
N ARG A 40 -18.50 5.12 9.07
CA ARG A 40 -19.51 4.43 9.88
C ARG A 40 -20.32 3.42 9.06
N LYS A 41 -20.63 3.72 7.80
CA LYS A 41 -21.25 2.76 6.88
C LYS A 41 -20.36 1.55 6.60
N GLN A 42 -19.02 1.76 6.55
CA GLN A 42 -18.06 0.73 6.25
C GLN A 42 -17.72 -0.18 7.44
N PHE A 43 -17.62 0.38 8.66
CA PHE A 43 -17.16 -0.31 9.86
C PHE A 43 -18.24 -0.66 10.86
N GLY A 44 -19.43 -0.08 10.74
CA GLY A 44 -20.49 -0.20 11.75
C GLY A 44 -20.04 0.39 13.08
N SER A 45 -20.46 -0.22 14.20
CA SER A 45 -20.09 0.20 15.57
C SER A 45 -18.84 -0.50 16.12
N LYS A 46 -18.28 -1.48 15.40
CA LYS A 46 -17.18 -2.34 15.91
C LYS A 46 -15.82 -1.63 16.02
N ILE A 47 -15.61 -0.59 15.23
CA ILE A 47 -14.34 0.15 15.17
C ILE A 47 -14.61 1.59 15.60
N ALA A 48 -13.85 2.09 16.58
CA ALA A 48 -13.91 3.48 16.98
C ALA A 48 -13.38 4.39 15.86
N LEU A 49 -14.10 5.48 15.59
CA LEU A 49 -13.70 6.47 14.59
C LEU A 49 -13.20 7.72 15.29
N THR A 50 -12.15 8.36 14.73
CA THR A 50 -11.69 9.66 15.15
C THR A 50 -11.50 10.57 13.93
N PRO A 51 -11.80 11.88 14.03
CA PRO A 51 -11.44 12.83 13.00
C PRO A 51 -9.93 12.79 12.79
N PHE A 52 -9.51 12.64 11.53
CA PHE A 52 -8.09 12.62 11.19
C PHE A 52 -7.89 13.06 9.74
N ASP A 53 -7.07 14.08 9.57
CA ASP A 53 -6.62 14.55 8.27
C ASP A 53 -5.15 14.90 8.34
N PHE A 54 -4.35 14.34 7.46
CA PHE A 54 -2.93 14.65 7.36
C PHE A 54 -2.63 16.13 7.06
N GLU A 55 -3.51 16.82 6.36
CA GLU A 55 -3.40 18.26 6.06
C GLU A 55 -3.91 19.14 7.21
N ASN A 56 -4.42 18.57 8.30
CA ASN A 56 -4.89 19.28 9.47
C ASN A 56 -4.24 18.76 10.75
N GLU A 57 -3.08 19.30 11.10
CA GLU A 57 -2.32 18.90 12.28
C GLU A 57 -3.11 18.96 13.59
N LYS A 58 -4.13 19.82 13.68
CA LYS A 58 -5.00 19.91 14.88
C LYS A 58 -5.74 18.60 15.15
N SER A 59 -5.97 17.78 14.10
CA SER A 59 -6.61 16.46 14.25
C SER A 59 -5.70 15.41 14.89
N PHE A 60 -4.38 15.62 14.94
CA PHE A 60 -3.43 14.62 15.42
C PHE A 60 -3.55 14.39 16.92
N ALA A 61 -3.74 15.45 17.70
CA ALA A 61 -3.79 15.38 19.16
C ALA A 61 -4.92 14.44 19.64
N GLU A 62 -6.14 14.60 19.14
CA GLU A 62 -7.27 13.74 19.45
C GLU A 62 -7.04 12.30 18.95
N ALA A 63 -6.50 12.14 17.74
CA ALA A 63 -6.25 10.84 17.16
C ALA A 63 -5.21 10.03 17.95
N PHE A 64 -4.21 10.68 18.54
CA PHE A 64 -3.14 10.04 19.33
C PHE A 64 -3.50 9.82 20.81
N GLU A 65 -4.58 10.41 21.32
CA GLU A 65 -4.94 10.30 22.74
C GLU A 65 -5.04 8.84 23.18
N GLY A 66 -4.19 8.40 24.13
CA GLY A 66 -4.17 7.04 24.64
C GLY A 66 -3.69 5.95 23.67
N VAL A 67 -3.17 6.32 22.50
CA VAL A 67 -2.61 5.40 21.48
C VAL A 67 -1.14 5.10 21.80
N GLU A 68 -0.73 3.85 21.60
CA GLU A 68 0.69 3.45 21.68
C GLU A 68 1.29 3.03 20.34
N LYS A 69 0.49 2.45 19.48
CA LYS A 69 0.92 1.91 18.19
C LYS A 69 0.12 2.52 17.05
N VAL A 70 0.79 2.85 15.97
CA VAL A 70 0.17 3.44 14.78
C VAL A 70 0.49 2.60 13.55
N PHE A 71 -0.53 2.27 12.76
CA PHE A 71 -0.33 1.92 11.36
C PHE A 71 -0.35 3.19 10.54
N LEU A 72 0.80 3.56 10.01
CA LEU A 72 0.99 4.76 9.20
C LEU A 72 0.96 4.40 7.71
N LEU A 73 -0.10 4.83 7.03
CA LEU A 73 -0.23 4.81 5.59
C LEU A 73 -0.12 6.25 5.08
N PRO A 74 1.04 6.67 4.53
CA PRO A 74 1.25 8.03 4.06
C PRO A 74 0.26 8.41 2.94
N PRO A 75 -0.24 9.64 2.90
CA PRO A 75 -1.05 10.10 1.79
C PRO A 75 -0.17 10.33 0.56
N LEU A 76 -0.75 10.18 -0.62
CA LEU A 76 -0.09 10.58 -1.87
C LEU A 76 -0.45 12.03 -2.16
N LEU A 77 0.39 12.95 -1.73
CA LEU A 77 0.21 14.41 -1.86
C LEU A 77 1.53 15.07 -2.30
N PRO A 78 1.48 16.19 -3.02
CA PRO A 78 2.69 16.89 -3.47
C PRO A 78 3.61 17.34 -2.31
N ASN A 79 3.04 17.70 -1.17
CA ASN A 79 3.74 18.13 0.04
C ASN A 79 3.86 17.02 1.08
N GLN A 80 3.94 15.75 0.64
CA GLN A 80 3.97 14.58 1.53
C GLN A 80 5.09 14.65 2.57
N LEU A 81 6.27 15.19 2.23
CA LEU A 81 7.40 15.24 3.17
C LEU A 81 7.06 16.12 4.37
N GLU A 82 6.63 17.35 4.15
CA GLU A 82 6.26 18.29 5.22
C GLU A 82 5.15 17.72 6.12
N ILE A 83 4.14 17.11 5.51
CA ILE A 83 3.03 16.49 6.22
C ILE A 83 3.52 15.32 7.09
N MET A 84 4.42 14.50 6.58
CA MET A 84 4.95 13.36 7.33
C MET A 84 5.86 13.80 8.45
N ASP A 85 6.66 14.85 8.26
CA ASP A 85 7.51 15.42 9.32
C ASP A 85 6.63 15.92 10.48
N ALA A 86 5.60 16.70 10.19
CA ALA A 86 4.64 17.17 11.17
C ALA A 86 3.94 16.00 11.92
N PHE A 87 3.56 14.94 11.19
CA PHE A 87 2.95 13.75 11.78
C PHE A 87 3.90 13.02 12.73
N VAL A 88 5.15 12.77 12.31
CA VAL A 88 6.15 12.05 13.11
C VAL A 88 6.49 12.83 14.37
N ASP A 89 6.66 14.15 14.26
CA ASP A 89 6.91 15.03 15.39
C ASP A 89 5.73 15.07 16.39
N ALA A 90 4.51 15.11 15.87
CA ALA A 90 3.31 15.04 16.71
C ALA A 90 3.19 13.67 17.40
N ALA A 91 3.49 12.57 16.70
CA ALA A 91 3.50 11.23 17.25
C ALA A 91 4.54 11.09 18.39
N LYS A 92 5.74 11.65 18.18
CA LYS A 92 6.78 11.71 19.21
C LYS A 92 6.31 12.48 20.45
N ARG A 93 5.74 13.68 20.28
CA ARG A 93 5.19 14.48 21.40
C ARG A 93 4.06 13.76 22.14
N ALA A 94 3.24 12.99 21.43
CA ALA A 94 2.14 12.21 22.01
C ALA A 94 2.61 10.91 22.71
N GLY A 95 3.90 10.55 22.63
CA GLY A 95 4.45 9.35 23.22
C GLY A 95 4.08 8.05 22.49
N ILE A 96 3.86 8.13 21.19
CA ILE A 96 3.68 6.92 20.35
C ILE A 96 4.95 6.10 20.43
N ARG A 97 4.81 4.82 20.77
CA ARG A 97 5.93 3.90 21.03
C ARG A 97 6.35 3.11 19.79
N HIS A 98 5.42 2.81 18.90
CA HIS A 98 5.71 2.00 17.72
C HIS A 98 4.94 2.50 16.49
N ILE A 99 5.68 2.78 15.42
CA ILE A 99 5.13 3.20 14.13
C ILE A 99 5.36 2.07 13.11
N VAL A 100 4.30 1.42 12.68
CA VAL A 100 4.32 0.46 11.58
C VAL A 100 3.96 1.22 10.31
N LYS A 101 4.96 1.51 9.48
CA LYS A 101 4.78 2.34 8.28
C LYS A 101 4.65 1.48 7.03
N LEU A 102 3.62 1.74 6.23
CA LEU A 102 3.60 1.30 4.84
C LEU A 102 4.58 2.16 4.04
N SER A 103 5.68 1.54 3.67
CA SER A 103 6.74 2.10 2.85
C SER A 103 6.66 1.55 1.42
N ALA A 104 7.77 1.46 0.72
CA ALA A 104 7.83 0.90 -0.62
C ALA A 104 9.15 0.13 -0.84
N ILE A 105 9.14 -0.84 -1.74
CA ILE A 105 10.37 -1.44 -2.26
C ILE A 105 11.21 -0.37 -2.96
N GLY A 106 12.53 -0.53 -2.97
CA GLY A 106 13.46 0.38 -3.66
C GLY A 106 13.92 1.58 -2.83
N VAL A 107 13.53 1.68 -1.55
CA VAL A 107 14.00 2.76 -0.64
C VAL A 107 15.54 2.78 -0.55
N ASP A 108 16.20 1.61 -0.57
CA ASP A 108 17.65 1.51 -0.50
C ASP A 108 18.33 1.55 -1.89
N ASP A 109 17.59 1.71 -2.98
CA ASP A 109 18.16 1.83 -4.32
C ASP A 109 18.74 3.25 -4.50
N GLU A 110 20.03 3.35 -4.80
CA GLU A 110 20.69 4.65 -5.03
C GLU A 110 20.10 5.44 -6.20
N ARG A 111 19.47 4.74 -7.17
CA ARG A 111 18.80 5.31 -8.33
C ARG A 111 17.28 5.28 -8.17
N ARG A 112 16.81 5.41 -6.93
CA ARG A 112 15.37 5.39 -6.67
C ARG A 112 14.66 6.57 -7.35
N PRO A 113 13.46 6.35 -7.85
CA PRO A 113 12.66 7.42 -8.43
C PRO A 113 12.12 8.36 -7.36
N THR A 114 11.71 9.55 -7.77
CA THR A 114 11.12 10.59 -6.90
C THR A 114 9.96 10.06 -6.06
N ALA A 115 9.13 9.16 -6.62
CA ALA A 115 8.05 8.49 -5.89
C ALA A 115 8.54 7.73 -4.64
N ILE A 116 9.77 7.27 -4.61
CA ILE A 116 10.36 6.50 -3.52
C ILE A 116 11.21 7.36 -2.59
N GLU A 117 11.68 8.53 -3.03
CA GLU A 117 12.45 9.45 -2.20
C GLU A 117 11.66 9.90 -0.96
N GLY A 118 10.37 10.20 -1.12
CA GLY A 118 9.50 10.54 0.01
C GLY A 118 9.40 9.40 1.03
N HIS A 119 9.34 8.14 0.59
CA HIS A 119 9.36 6.99 1.50
C HIS A 119 10.68 6.86 2.24
N ALA A 120 11.82 7.10 1.57
CA ALA A 120 13.15 7.03 2.17
C ALA A 120 13.33 8.12 3.24
N ALA A 121 12.98 9.37 2.94
CA ALA A 121 13.04 10.48 3.88
C ALA A 121 12.14 10.23 5.11
N ASN A 122 10.91 9.75 4.90
CA ASN A 122 10.01 9.41 5.99
C ASN A 122 10.53 8.28 6.88
N GLU A 123 11.17 7.24 6.30
CA GLU A 123 11.81 6.19 7.11
C GLU A 123 12.95 6.74 7.97
N GLN A 124 13.75 7.64 7.40
CA GLN A 124 14.84 8.27 8.13
C GLN A 124 14.31 9.12 9.30
N HIS A 125 13.31 9.98 9.05
CA HIS A 125 12.72 10.81 10.11
C HIS A 125 12.09 9.97 11.23
N ILE A 126 11.41 8.86 10.90
CA ILE A 126 10.88 7.95 11.91
C ILE A 126 12.00 7.32 12.74
N ARG A 127 13.13 6.90 12.15
CA ARG A 127 14.29 6.39 12.91
C ARG A 127 14.83 7.43 13.88
N GLU A 128 14.94 8.67 13.45
CA GLU A 128 15.45 9.81 14.25
C GLU A 128 14.48 10.27 15.33
N SER A 129 13.19 9.94 15.21
CA SER A 129 12.18 10.29 16.21
C SER A 129 12.40 9.60 17.56
N GLY A 130 13.08 8.45 17.57
CA GLY A 130 13.28 7.60 18.72
C GLY A 130 12.12 6.64 19.04
N ALA A 131 11.03 6.67 18.25
CA ALA A 131 10.00 5.65 18.35
C ALA A 131 10.48 4.33 17.73
N ALA A 132 10.05 3.20 18.28
CA ALA A 132 10.25 1.92 17.61
C ALA A 132 9.52 1.94 16.26
N PHE A 133 10.11 1.31 15.26
CA PHE A 133 9.54 1.27 13.92
C PHE A 133 9.48 -0.15 13.35
N THR A 134 8.57 -0.35 12.42
CA THR A 134 8.60 -1.47 11.47
C THR A 134 8.23 -0.91 10.09
N PHE A 135 9.07 -1.15 9.09
CA PHE A 135 8.79 -0.71 7.73
C PHE A 135 8.33 -1.89 6.88
N LEU A 136 7.16 -1.74 6.29
CA LEU A 136 6.61 -2.68 5.34
C LEU A 136 6.88 -2.12 3.93
N ARG A 137 7.73 -2.78 3.17
CA ARG A 137 8.16 -2.36 1.83
C ARG A 137 7.56 -3.26 0.75
N PRO A 138 6.30 -3.05 0.38
CA PRO A 138 5.66 -3.84 -0.67
C PRO A 138 6.20 -3.51 -2.06
N ASN A 139 6.09 -4.48 -2.95
CA ASN A 139 6.19 -4.29 -4.38
C ASN A 139 4.83 -3.85 -4.97
N SER A 140 4.72 -3.75 -6.28
CA SER A 140 3.51 -3.37 -7.01
C SER A 140 2.29 -4.18 -6.58
N PHE A 141 1.16 -3.52 -6.35
CA PHE A 141 -0.04 -4.19 -5.87
C PHE A 141 -0.80 -4.90 -6.99
N MET A 142 -1.31 -6.09 -6.72
CA MET A 142 -2.26 -6.77 -7.62
C MET A 142 -3.52 -5.92 -7.84
N GLN A 143 -3.94 -5.15 -6.85
CA GLN A 143 -5.10 -4.26 -6.95
C GLN A 143 -4.91 -3.10 -7.95
N ASN A 144 -3.68 -2.84 -8.38
CA ASN A 144 -3.43 -1.84 -9.44
C ASN A 144 -4.12 -2.19 -10.75
N PHE A 145 -4.39 -3.48 -10.99
CA PHE A 145 -5.21 -3.92 -12.13
C PHE A 145 -6.69 -3.53 -12.02
N PHE A 146 -7.10 -2.85 -10.94
CA PHE A 146 -8.44 -2.23 -10.81
C PHE A 146 -8.37 -0.71 -10.70
N THR A 147 -7.19 -0.12 -10.50
CA THR A 147 -7.04 1.31 -10.20
C THR A 147 -6.17 2.05 -11.20
N TYR A 148 -4.90 1.72 -11.29
CA TYR A 148 -3.94 2.48 -12.11
C TYR A 148 -3.81 1.97 -13.54
N PHE A 149 -4.02 0.67 -13.76
CA PHE A 149 -3.94 0.05 -15.09
C PHE A 149 -4.99 -1.05 -15.28
N PRO A 150 -6.29 -0.66 -15.12
CA PRO A 150 -7.36 -1.62 -15.36
C PRO A 150 -7.36 -2.08 -16.83
N PRO A 151 -7.64 -3.36 -17.10
CA PRO A 151 -7.86 -3.81 -18.45
C PRO A 151 -8.99 -3.02 -19.10
N HIS A 152 -8.83 -2.68 -20.38
CA HIS A 152 -9.86 -2.04 -21.17
C HIS A 152 -10.16 -2.88 -22.41
N ASN A 153 -11.42 -3.29 -22.57
CA ASN A 153 -11.84 -4.20 -23.67
C ASN A 153 -10.95 -5.45 -23.79
N GLY A 154 -10.59 -6.06 -22.65
CA GLY A 154 -9.74 -7.24 -22.61
C GLY A 154 -8.26 -6.98 -22.91
N ALA A 155 -7.78 -5.73 -22.91
CA ALA A 155 -6.38 -5.42 -23.11
C ALA A 155 -5.79 -4.61 -21.94
N ILE A 156 -4.54 -4.89 -21.60
CA ILE A 156 -3.74 -4.17 -20.59
C ILE A 156 -2.69 -3.36 -21.34
N TYR A 157 -2.78 -2.03 -21.25
CA TYR A 157 -1.91 -1.09 -21.96
C TYR A 157 -0.86 -0.52 -21.00
N LEU A 158 0.40 -1.00 -21.08
CA LEU A 158 1.49 -0.52 -20.23
C LEU A 158 2.80 -0.46 -21.02
N PRO A 159 3.71 0.49 -20.71
CA PRO A 159 5.00 0.63 -21.41
C PRO A 159 6.09 -0.21 -20.74
N TRP A 160 5.84 -1.50 -20.48
CA TRP A 160 6.77 -2.35 -19.71
C TRP A 160 7.62 -3.28 -20.57
N GLY A 161 7.32 -3.43 -21.88
CA GLY A 161 8.01 -4.41 -22.72
C GLY A 161 7.96 -5.80 -22.09
N ASN A 162 9.14 -6.38 -21.86
CA ASN A 162 9.31 -7.67 -21.17
C ASN A 162 9.60 -7.52 -19.66
N GLY A 163 9.43 -6.33 -19.11
CA GLY A 163 9.67 -6.07 -17.69
C GLY A 163 8.74 -6.86 -16.78
N THR A 164 9.24 -7.15 -15.58
CA THR A 164 8.53 -7.99 -14.59
C THR A 164 8.47 -7.30 -13.23
N ALA A 165 7.47 -7.69 -12.42
CA ALA A 165 7.37 -7.32 -11.02
C ALA A 165 6.88 -8.51 -10.18
N SER A 166 7.21 -8.53 -8.89
CA SER A 166 6.68 -9.50 -7.92
C SER A 166 5.43 -8.92 -7.25
N PHE A 167 4.30 -8.93 -7.97
CA PHE A 167 3.04 -8.34 -7.50
C PHE A 167 2.58 -8.94 -6.18
N VAL A 168 2.15 -8.08 -5.25
CA VAL A 168 1.67 -8.48 -3.93
C VAL A 168 0.19 -8.14 -3.75
N ASP A 169 -0.57 -9.03 -3.13
CA ASP A 169 -1.95 -8.75 -2.75
C ASP A 169 -1.98 -7.83 -1.52
N THR A 170 -2.80 -6.77 -1.55
CA THR A 170 -2.95 -5.85 -0.42
C THR A 170 -3.52 -6.52 0.83
N ARG A 171 -4.21 -7.65 0.68
CA ARG A 171 -4.69 -8.46 1.80
C ARG A 171 -3.53 -9.09 2.59
N ASP A 172 -2.47 -9.52 1.91
CA ASP A 172 -1.27 -10.07 2.53
C ASP A 172 -0.49 -8.96 3.26
N ILE A 173 -0.41 -7.76 2.67
CA ILE A 173 0.17 -6.58 3.33
C ILE A 173 -0.59 -6.27 4.63
N ALA A 174 -1.92 -6.28 4.57
CA ALA A 174 -2.75 -6.04 5.76
C ALA A 174 -2.55 -7.13 6.83
N SER A 175 -2.36 -8.39 6.43
CA SER A 175 -2.11 -9.51 7.34
C SER A 175 -0.77 -9.36 8.05
N VAL A 176 0.29 -8.96 7.32
CA VAL A 176 1.59 -8.64 7.92
C VAL A 176 1.47 -7.46 8.88
N ALA A 177 0.84 -6.36 8.47
CA ALA A 177 0.65 -5.19 9.31
C ALA A 177 -0.11 -5.52 10.61
N ALA A 178 -1.23 -6.27 10.50
CA ALA A 178 -2.00 -6.69 11.66
C ALA A 178 -1.18 -7.58 12.60
N ARG A 179 -0.36 -8.52 12.06
CA ARG A 179 0.49 -9.38 12.86
C ARG A 179 1.56 -8.59 13.60
N VAL A 180 2.25 -7.69 12.92
CA VAL A 180 3.30 -6.83 13.49
C VAL A 180 2.76 -5.94 14.62
N LEU A 181 1.54 -5.43 14.48
CA LEU A 181 0.92 -4.55 15.48
C LEU A 181 0.53 -5.28 16.78
N ILE A 182 0.29 -6.61 16.73
CA ILE A 182 -0.20 -7.37 17.88
C ILE A 182 0.83 -8.28 18.52
N SER A 183 1.96 -8.52 17.89
CA SER A 183 3.05 -9.36 18.43
C SER A 183 4.32 -8.55 18.66
N ASP A 184 5.21 -9.10 19.48
CA ASP A 184 6.49 -8.49 19.82
C ASP A 184 7.61 -8.98 18.89
N GLY A 185 8.76 -8.31 18.91
CA GLY A 185 9.95 -8.71 18.15
C GLY A 185 10.00 -8.19 16.72
N HIS A 186 9.12 -7.25 16.39
CA HIS A 186 9.08 -6.61 15.07
C HIS A 186 9.70 -5.20 15.08
N GLU A 187 10.08 -4.68 16.23
CA GLU A 187 10.72 -3.37 16.38
C GLU A 187 12.08 -3.35 15.68
N GLY A 188 12.33 -2.29 14.92
CA GLY A 188 13.53 -2.12 14.11
C GLY A 188 13.59 -2.99 12.86
N LYS A 189 12.53 -3.74 12.55
CA LYS A 189 12.49 -4.64 11.37
C LYS A 189 12.02 -3.93 10.11
N ILE A 190 12.51 -4.46 8.99
CA ILE A 190 12.09 -4.09 7.64
C ILE A 190 11.64 -5.38 6.96
N TYR A 191 10.44 -5.37 6.42
CA TYR A 191 9.88 -6.50 5.67
C TYR A 191 9.62 -6.09 4.23
N THR A 192 10.23 -6.79 3.28
CA THR A 192 9.97 -6.61 1.86
C THR A 192 8.85 -7.56 1.44
N LEU A 193 7.72 -7.01 1.06
CA LEU A 193 6.51 -7.79 0.81
C LEU A 193 6.30 -7.99 -0.68
N THR A 194 6.38 -9.24 -1.12
CA THR A 194 6.26 -9.64 -2.52
C THR A 194 5.28 -10.79 -2.68
N GLY A 195 4.70 -10.92 -3.86
CA GLY A 195 4.05 -12.17 -4.23
C GLY A 195 5.07 -13.31 -4.42
N PRO A 196 4.57 -14.54 -4.68
CA PRO A 196 5.42 -15.72 -4.75
C PRO A 196 6.19 -15.87 -6.07
N ALA A 197 5.90 -15.04 -7.07
CA ALA A 197 6.51 -15.08 -8.39
C ALA A 197 6.69 -13.70 -9.01
N THR A 198 7.68 -13.57 -9.87
CA THR A 198 7.82 -12.41 -10.75
C THR A 198 6.99 -12.65 -12.02
N LEU A 199 6.17 -11.67 -12.40
CA LEU A 199 5.29 -11.77 -13.56
C LEU A 199 5.50 -10.58 -14.49
N GLY A 200 5.58 -10.86 -15.80
CA GLY A 200 5.40 -9.85 -16.83
C GLY A 200 3.91 -9.64 -17.13
N ILE A 201 3.59 -8.52 -17.78
CA ILE A 201 2.18 -8.20 -18.05
C ILE A 201 1.54 -9.18 -19.04
N ALA A 202 2.29 -9.75 -19.97
CA ALA A 202 1.81 -10.81 -20.86
C ALA A 202 1.38 -12.07 -20.08
N GLU A 203 2.14 -12.44 -19.04
CA GLU A 203 1.79 -13.57 -18.18
C GLU A 203 0.57 -13.26 -17.30
N VAL A 204 0.46 -12.03 -16.79
CA VAL A 204 -0.75 -11.55 -16.10
C VAL A 204 -1.99 -11.69 -17.01
N ALA A 205 -1.89 -11.22 -18.25
CA ALA A 205 -2.99 -11.33 -19.23
C ALA A 205 -3.36 -12.80 -19.52
N ARG A 206 -2.37 -13.69 -19.64
CA ARG A 206 -2.60 -15.14 -19.80
C ARG A 206 -3.36 -15.72 -18.61
N ILE A 207 -2.92 -15.42 -17.36
CA ILE A 207 -3.60 -15.90 -16.13
C ILE A 207 -5.03 -15.38 -16.07
N LEU A 208 -5.25 -14.09 -16.36
CA LEU A 208 -6.61 -13.52 -16.42
C LEU A 208 -7.47 -14.22 -17.43
N SER A 209 -6.95 -14.54 -18.62
CA SER A 209 -7.70 -15.26 -19.67
C SER A 209 -8.12 -16.64 -19.21
N GLU A 210 -7.22 -17.39 -18.58
CA GLU A 210 -7.50 -18.74 -18.07
C GLU A 210 -8.56 -18.73 -16.97
N VAL A 211 -8.43 -17.81 -16.00
CA VAL A 211 -9.33 -17.74 -14.84
C VAL A 211 -10.71 -17.23 -15.23
N THR A 212 -10.78 -16.21 -16.07
CA THR A 212 -12.07 -15.57 -16.42
C THR A 212 -12.78 -16.22 -17.58
N ARG A 213 -12.06 -17.05 -18.37
CA ARG A 213 -12.50 -17.62 -19.65
C ARG A 213 -12.87 -16.55 -20.69
N ARG A 214 -12.22 -15.40 -20.63
CA ARG A 214 -12.29 -14.30 -21.60
C ARG A 214 -10.87 -14.00 -22.09
N GLU A 215 -10.70 -13.60 -23.31
CA GLU A 215 -9.40 -13.21 -23.84
C GLU A 215 -8.93 -11.92 -23.19
N PHE A 216 -7.73 -11.95 -22.56
CA PHE A 216 -6.97 -10.79 -22.16
C PHE A 216 -5.64 -10.80 -22.90
N LYS A 217 -5.16 -9.63 -23.29
CA LYS A 217 -3.87 -9.48 -23.93
C LYS A 217 -3.10 -8.27 -23.39
N TYR A 218 -1.82 -8.37 -23.45
CA TYR A 218 -0.91 -7.26 -23.17
C TYR A 218 -0.63 -6.49 -24.46
N VAL A 219 -0.71 -5.19 -24.38
CA VAL A 219 -0.32 -4.27 -25.45
C VAL A 219 0.79 -3.38 -24.90
N ASP A 220 2.03 -3.61 -25.37
CA ASP A 220 3.14 -2.75 -25.05
C ASP A 220 2.98 -1.43 -25.81
N VAL A 221 2.81 -0.35 -25.08
CA VAL A 221 2.59 0.98 -25.66
C VAL A 221 3.84 1.86 -25.50
N PRO A 222 4.07 2.81 -26.42
CA PRO A 222 5.10 3.83 -26.21
C PRO A 222 4.85 4.61 -24.91
N GLU A 223 5.92 5.01 -24.21
CA GLU A 223 5.84 5.79 -22.96
C GLU A 223 5.02 7.07 -23.12
N ALA A 224 5.15 7.75 -24.29
CA ALA A 224 4.33 8.93 -24.60
C ALA A 224 2.82 8.62 -24.60
N ALA A 225 2.42 7.50 -25.20
CA ALA A 225 1.00 7.10 -25.25
C ALA A 225 0.47 6.74 -23.86
N ALA A 226 1.27 6.07 -23.01
CA ALA A 226 0.89 5.79 -21.62
C ALA A 226 0.69 7.10 -20.82
N ARG A 227 1.61 8.04 -20.97
CA ARG A 227 1.54 9.39 -20.36
C ARG A 227 0.27 10.13 -20.79
N ASP A 228 0.02 10.23 -22.09
CA ASP A 228 -1.13 10.91 -22.65
C ASP A 228 -2.44 10.28 -22.18
N GLY A 229 -2.51 8.95 -22.13
CA GLY A 229 -3.67 8.24 -21.63
C GLY A 229 -3.99 8.57 -20.16
N MET A 230 -2.99 8.65 -19.29
CA MET A 230 -3.18 9.04 -17.89
C MET A 230 -3.63 10.50 -17.75
N LEU A 231 -3.07 11.42 -18.54
CA LEU A 231 -3.50 12.83 -18.56
C LEU A 231 -4.95 12.95 -19.02
N GLN A 232 -5.33 12.23 -20.09
CA GLN A 232 -6.70 12.19 -20.60
C GLN A 232 -7.69 11.58 -19.60
N ALA A 233 -7.23 10.62 -18.78
CA ALA A 233 -8.01 10.06 -17.66
C ALA A 233 -8.13 11.05 -16.47
N GLY A 234 -7.53 12.24 -16.55
CA GLY A 234 -7.65 13.30 -15.55
C GLY A 234 -6.65 13.22 -14.39
N LEU A 235 -5.62 12.39 -14.49
CA LEU A 235 -4.55 12.40 -13.49
C LEU A 235 -3.77 13.72 -13.58
N PRO A 236 -3.45 14.36 -12.45
CA PRO A 236 -2.61 15.55 -12.46
C PRO A 236 -1.19 15.22 -12.93
N GLN A 237 -0.56 16.14 -13.62
CA GLN A 237 0.75 15.93 -14.25
C GLN A 237 1.81 15.39 -13.28
N TRP A 238 1.91 15.92 -12.07
CA TRP A 238 2.87 15.44 -11.08
C TRP A 238 2.68 13.95 -10.73
N GLN A 239 1.44 13.49 -10.68
CA GLN A 239 1.14 12.08 -10.41
C GLN A 239 1.48 11.19 -11.62
N VAL A 240 1.23 11.69 -12.83
CA VAL A 240 1.63 11.00 -14.07
C VAL A 240 3.14 10.80 -14.11
N GLU A 241 3.93 11.83 -13.76
CA GLU A 241 5.39 11.71 -13.72
C GLU A 241 5.85 10.63 -12.73
N LEU A 242 5.30 10.62 -11.51
CA LEU A 242 5.62 9.58 -10.53
C LEU A 242 5.29 8.17 -11.04
N VAL A 243 4.15 8.00 -11.68
CA VAL A 243 3.74 6.69 -12.23
C VAL A 243 4.66 6.28 -13.39
N MET A 244 5.06 7.22 -14.25
CA MET A 244 5.98 6.95 -15.36
C MET A 244 7.37 6.54 -14.88
N GLU A 245 7.89 7.14 -13.81
CA GLU A 245 9.14 6.72 -13.18
C GLU A 245 9.05 5.26 -12.68
N LEU A 246 7.93 4.89 -12.04
CA LEU A 246 7.69 3.52 -11.60
C LEU A 246 7.56 2.53 -12.79
N HIS A 247 6.94 2.96 -13.89
CA HIS A 247 6.90 2.16 -15.12
C HIS A 247 8.31 1.90 -15.67
N ALA A 248 9.19 2.89 -15.66
CA ALA A 248 10.58 2.72 -16.11
C ALA A 248 11.36 1.72 -15.23
N VAL A 249 11.15 1.72 -13.93
CA VAL A 249 11.72 0.74 -13.00
C VAL A 249 11.23 -0.68 -13.31
N ASN A 250 9.93 -0.85 -13.51
CA ASN A 250 9.33 -2.15 -13.81
C ASN A 250 9.73 -2.67 -15.19
N LYS A 251 9.84 -1.80 -16.20
CA LYS A 251 10.37 -2.11 -17.54
C LYS A 251 11.77 -2.71 -17.47
N GLN A 252 12.58 -2.24 -16.52
CA GLN A 252 13.96 -2.74 -16.30
C GLN A 252 14.00 -3.93 -15.32
N SER A 253 12.87 -4.37 -14.77
CA SER A 253 12.78 -5.44 -13.77
C SER A 253 13.68 -5.20 -12.54
N ARG A 254 13.91 -3.94 -12.14
CA ARG A 254 14.90 -3.58 -11.11
C ARG A 254 14.54 -4.11 -9.72
N TRP A 255 13.25 -4.23 -9.41
CA TRP A 255 12.75 -4.64 -8.09
C TRP A 255 11.92 -5.93 -8.18
N ASN A 256 12.44 -6.92 -8.89
CA ASN A 256 11.74 -8.18 -9.12
C ASN A 256 12.14 -9.31 -8.14
N ALA A 257 12.85 -8.98 -7.07
CA ALA A 257 13.20 -9.96 -6.04
C ALA A 257 11.94 -10.58 -5.41
N ILE A 258 12.04 -11.85 -5.03
CA ILE A 258 11.03 -12.57 -4.26
C ILE A 258 11.56 -12.75 -2.84
N THR A 259 10.73 -12.48 -1.84
CA THR A 259 11.05 -12.67 -0.43
C THR A 259 10.07 -13.63 0.24
N SER A 260 10.48 -14.17 1.38
CA SER A 260 9.63 -15.03 2.23
C SER A 260 9.05 -14.27 3.43
N ASP A 261 9.13 -12.94 3.44
CA ASP A 261 8.79 -12.16 4.64
C ASP A 261 7.30 -12.22 5.01
N ILE A 262 6.39 -12.31 4.02
CA ILE A 262 4.97 -12.53 4.29
C ILE A 262 4.76 -13.83 5.05
N GLU A 263 5.30 -14.94 4.54
CA GLU A 263 5.16 -16.25 5.17
C GLU A 263 5.84 -16.31 6.53
N LYS A 264 7.04 -15.75 6.68
CA LYS A 264 7.75 -15.68 7.97
C LYS A 264 6.96 -14.95 9.06
N VAL A 265 6.29 -13.86 8.70
CA VAL A 265 5.54 -13.04 9.66
C VAL A 265 4.16 -13.63 9.92
N THR A 266 3.46 -14.09 8.90
CA THR A 266 2.05 -14.51 9.01
C THR A 266 1.88 -16.00 9.24
N GLY A 267 2.86 -16.83 8.88
CA GLY A 267 2.76 -18.28 8.83
C GLY A 267 1.99 -18.80 7.61
N THR A 268 1.64 -17.92 6.66
CA THR A 268 0.87 -18.27 5.46
C THR A 268 1.63 -17.76 4.23
N PRO A 269 1.79 -18.60 3.18
CA PRO A 269 2.40 -18.15 1.93
C PRO A 269 1.64 -16.97 1.32
N PRO A 270 2.34 -16.08 0.58
CA PRO A 270 1.69 -14.98 -0.11
C PRO A 270 0.72 -15.48 -1.19
N THR A 271 -0.35 -14.73 -1.39
CA THR A 271 -1.36 -15.00 -2.43
C THR A 271 -0.72 -14.91 -3.82
N ASP A 272 -0.90 -15.95 -4.65
CA ASP A 272 -0.48 -15.89 -6.04
C ASP A 272 -1.46 -15.11 -6.92
N PHE A 273 -1.01 -14.67 -8.10
CA PHE A 273 -1.85 -13.87 -8.99
C PHE A 273 -3.06 -14.65 -9.54
N ALA A 274 -2.95 -15.96 -9.71
CA ALA A 274 -4.06 -16.77 -10.17
C ALA A 274 -5.16 -16.89 -9.09
N GLN A 275 -4.79 -17.00 -7.82
CA GLN A 275 -5.74 -16.96 -6.71
C GLN A 275 -6.40 -15.59 -6.60
N PHE A 276 -5.62 -14.50 -6.68
CA PHE A 276 -6.15 -13.13 -6.72
C PHE A 276 -7.14 -12.95 -7.88
N ALA A 277 -6.81 -13.44 -9.07
CA ALA A 277 -7.68 -13.37 -10.24
C ALA A 277 -8.99 -14.16 -10.04
N ARG A 278 -8.92 -15.36 -9.40
CA ARG A 278 -10.12 -16.16 -9.05
C ARG A 278 -11.02 -15.42 -8.08
N ASP A 279 -10.45 -14.85 -7.02
CA ASP A 279 -11.18 -14.13 -5.97
C ASP A 279 -11.88 -12.87 -6.52
N HIS A 280 -11.39 -12.34 -7.63
CA HIS A 280 -11.89 -11.11 -8.25
C HIS A 280 -12.39 -11.31 -9.70
N ALA A 281 -12.69 -12.56 -10.09
CA ALA A 281 -13.05 -12.89 -11.48
C ALA A 281 -14.22 -12.05 -12.01
N ASP A 282 -15.21 -11.76 -11.19
CA ASP A 282 -16.37 -10.96 -11.60
C ASP A 282 -16.00 -9.51 -11.94
N LYS A 283 -15.04 -8.92 -11.21
CA LYS A 283 -14.54 -7.59 -11.52
C LYS A 283 -13.82 -7.57 -12.88
N PHE A 284 -12.98 -8.58 -13.13
CA PHE A 284 -12.27 -8.69 -14.41
C PHE A 284 -13.21 -9.03 -15.58
N ARG A 285 -14.34 -9.68 -15.34
CA ARG A 285 -15.36 -9.92 -16.37
C ARG A 285 -16.13 -8.66 -16.75
N ALA A 286 -16.16 -7.68 -15.87
CA ALA A 286 -16.86 -6.42 -16.11
C ALA A 286 -15.99 -5.39 -16.88
N THR A 287 -14.70 -5.64 -17.06
CA THR A 287 -13.75 -4.83 -17.87
C THR A 287 -13.63 -5.40 -19.28
#